data_e0651f03e02dc82d900439fc63be5dae
#
_entry.id   e0651f03e02dc82d900439fc63be5dae
#
_cell.length_a   1.000
_cell.length_b   1.000
_cell.length_c   1.000
_cell.angle_alpha   90.00
_cell.angle_beta   90.00
_cell.angle_gamma   90.00
#
_symmetry.space_group_name_H-M   'P 1'
#
loop_
_entity.id
_entity.type
_entity.pdbx_description
1 polymer ?
#
loop_
_entity_poly.entity_id
_entity_poly.type
_entity_poly.pdbx_seq_one_letter_code
_entity_poly.pdbx_strand_id
1 'polypeptide(L)'
;MSQMDGRFAGPEGSHSGPEEQGSSMKIKWFDKPQKHDYPAATSYLSLTMSQGEAESIVDELKQADITKFAAKDIFRASELSLLGVSNSHVEQDTAQIIRGDKLSPLLLYRNKINGKLIIADGYHRLCAVYKFDEDAMIPCQII
;
A
#
# COMPACT_ATOMS: atom_id res chain seq x y z
N MET A 1 10.83 13.77 14.01
CA MET A 1 9.91 14.22 13.51
C MET A 1 9.39 14.30 13.20
N SER A 2 10.16 14.04 13.28
CA SER A 2 9.24 14.53 12.77
C SER A 2 8.72 14.35 12.58
N GLN A 3 8.82 14.36 12.23
CA GLN A 3 7.81 14.70 11.82
C GLN A 3 7.30 14.78 11.50
N MET A 4 7.57 14.74 11.43
CA MET A 4 6.60 15.12 10.97
C MET A 4 6.18 15.34 10.63
N ASP A 5 6.94 15.30 11.01
CA ASP A 5 6.00 15.89 10.57
C ASP A 5 5.73 16.07 10.14
N GLY A 6 6.37 15.78 10.06
CA GLY A 6 5.72 16.63 9.56
C GLY A 6 5.54 16.68 9.23
N ARG A 7 5.70 16.93 9.29
CA ARG A 7 5.06 17.48 8.74
C ARG A 7 4.68 17.52 8.30
N PHE A 8 4.75 17.77 8.16
CA PHE A 8 3.81 18.32 7.41
C PHE A 8 3.42 18.59 6.96
N ALA A 9 4.14 18.65 7.10
CA ALA A 9 3.45 19.43 6.35
C ALA A 9 3.23 19.84 6.09
N GLY A 10 3.47 19.54 6.12
CA GLY A 10 2.99 20.48 5.54
C GLY A 10 2.76 20.68 5.35
N PRO A 11 3.07 20.84 5.16
CA PRO A 11 2.47 21.48 4.72
C PRO A 11 2.24 21.53 4.38
N GLU A 12 2.66 21.66 4.45
CA GLU A 12 2.17 22.22 3.78
C GLU A 12 2.21 22.32 3.16
N GLY A 13 2.76 22.12 3.30
CA GLY A 13 2.61 22.76 2.48
C GLY A 13 2.81 22.62 2.01
N SER A 14 3.26 22.78 2.03
CA SER A 14 3.19 23.06 1.26
C SER A 14 3.14 23.01 0.79
N HIS A 15 3.36 23.35 0.56
CA HIS A 15 2.97 23.72 -0.27
C HIS A 15 2.58 23.74 -0.89
N SER A 16 3.00 23.68 -0.95
CA SER A 16 2.62 23.83 -2.02
C SER A 16 2.44 23.80 -2.78
N GLY A 17 2.57 23.96 -2.91
CA GLY A 17 2.43 24.01 -3.97
C GLY A 17 2.34 23.58 -4.63
N PRO A 18 2.36 23.95 -4.74
CA PRO A 18 2.17 23.50 -5.63
C PRO A 18 2.03 23.00 -6.15
N GLU A 19 2.06 23.15 -5.99
CA GLU A 19 1.78 22.76 -6.57
C GLU A 19 1.92 22.08 -7.09
N GLU A 20 2.12 22.39 -6.83
CA GLU A 20 2.07 21.93 -7.39
C GLU A 20 2.35 21.42 -8.07
N GLN A 21 2.84 21.86 -8.05
CA GLN A 21 2.94 21.49 -8.77
C GLN A 21 2.98 20.74 -9.61
N GLY A 22 3.06 21.33 -9.64
CA GLY A 22 2.50 20.63 -10.50
C GLY A 22 2.97 19.58 -11.28
N SER A 23 3.44 19.30 -11.37
CA SER A 23 3.96 18.26 -12.02
C SER A 23 3.89 16.98 -11.42
N SER A 24 3.65 16.93 -10.26
CA SER A 24 3.68 15.66 -9.68
C SER A 24 2.43 14.90 -10.05
N MET A 25 2.60 13.69 -10.54
CA MET A 25 1.51 12.81 -10.78
C MET A 25 0.86 12.44 -9.49
N LYS A 26 -0.42 12.68 -9.41
CA LYS A 26 -1.20 12.27 -8.26
C LYS A 26 -1.69 10.85 -8.50
N ILE A 27 -1.35 9.95 -7.59
CA ILE A 27 -1.80 8.57 -7.67
C ILE A 27 -3.26 8.50 -7.25
N LYS A 28 -4.07 7.83 -8.05
CA LYS A 28 -5.50 7.67 -7.79
C LYS A 28 -5.78 6.31 -7.20
N TRP A 29 -6.75 6.26 -6.28
CA TRP A 29 -7.09 5.04 -5.56
C TRP A 29 -8.59 4.80 -5.59
N PHE A 30 -8.99 3.54 -5.62
CA PHE A 30 -10.37 3.17 -5.32
C PHE A 30 -10.63 3.43 -3.84
N ASP A 31 -11.91 3.62 -3.50
CA ASP A 31 -12.29 3.87 -2.11
C ASP A 31 -12.14 2.63 -1.24
N LYS A 32 -12.22 1.46 -1.83
CA LYS A 32 -12.10 0.16 -1.14
C LYS A 32 -11.34 -0.81 -2.02
N PRO A 33 -10.75 -1.86 -1.43
CA PRO A 33 -10.17 -2.94 -2.22
C PRO A 33 -11.20 -3.56 -3.16
N GLN A 34 -10.72 -4.03 -4.31
CA GLN A 34 -11.58 -4.69 -5.28
C GLN A 34 -11.88 -6.11 -4.83
N LYS A 35 -12.98 -6.68 -5.31
CA LYS A 35 -13.43 -8.01 -4.87
C LYS A 35 -12.37 -9.08 -5.02
N HIS A 36 -11.61 -9.05 -6.10
CA HIS A 36 -10.59 -10.08 -6.36
C HIS A 36 -9.37 -9.96 -5.45
N ASP A 37 -9.20 -8.84 -4.75
CA ASP A 37 -8.06 -8.67 -3.85
C ASP A 37 -8.17 -9.59 -2.63
N TYR A 38 -9.38 -9.86 -2.16
CA TYR A 38 -9.59 -10.67 -0.96
C TYR A 38 -9.24 -12.15 -1.18
N PRO A 39 -9.70 -12.81 -2.26
CA PRO A 39 -9.23 -14.17 -2.53
C PRO A 39 -7.72 -14.26 -2.73
N ALA A 40 -7.11 -13.22 -3.35
CA ALA A 40 -5.66 -13.18 -3.53
C ALA A 40 -4.95 -13.15 -2.18
N ALA A 41 -5.46 -12.33 -1.24
CA ALA A 41 -4.90 -12.25 0.10
C ALA A 41 -5.04 -13.58 0.85
N THR A 42 -6.20 -14.23 0.73
CA THR A 42 -6.41 -15.55 1.35
C THR A 42 -5.41 -16.56 0.82
N SER A 43 -5.20 -16.60 -0.50
CA SER A 43 -4.25 -17.52 -1.12
C SER A 43 -2.84 -17.29 -0.60
N TYR A 44 -2.43 -16.02 -0.50
CA TYR A 44 -1.10 -15.70 -0.02
C TYR A 44 -0.91 -16.09 1.45
N LEU A 45 -1.86 -15.73 2.30
CA LEU A 45 -1.78 -16.02 3.73
C LEU A 45 -1.79 -17.53 4.00
N SER A 46 -2.49 -18.31 3.18
CA SER A 46 -2.55 -19.75 3.36
C SER A 46 -1.22 -20.47 3.14
N LEU A 47 -0.20 -19.75 2.65
CA LEU A 47 1.14 -20.32 2.52
C LEU A 47 1.83 -20.47 3.86
N THR A 48 1.47 -19.67 4.85
CA THR A 48 2.13 -19.67 6.16
C THR A 48 1.18 -19.96 7.32
N MET A 49 -0.09 -20.20 7.02
CA MET A 49 -1.08 -20.53 8.04
C MET A 49 -2.17 -21.41 7.42
N SER A 50 -3.07 -21.94 8.23
CA SER A 50 -4.15 -22.79 7.72
C SER A 50 -5.12 -21.98 6.86
N GLN A 51 -5.83 -22.67 5.99
CA GLN A 51 -6.85 -22.03 5.14
C GLN A 51 -7.90 -21.31 6.01
N GLY A 52 -8.34 -21.96 7.10
CA GLY A 52 -9.32 -21.36 7.99
C GLY A 52 -8.82 -20.09 8.67
N GLU A 53 -7.56 -20.08 9.10
CA GLU A 53 -6.96 -18.90 9.69
C GLU A 53 -6.87 -17.76 8.67
N ALA A 54 -6.44 -18.10 7.45
CA ALA A 54 -6.32 -17.10 6.39
C ALA A 54 -7.69 -16.49 6.08
N GLU A 55 -8.74 -17.32 5.97
CA GLU A 55 -10.09 -16.83 5.70
C GLU A 55 -10.59 -15.93 6.83
N SER A 56 -10.31 -16.30 8.07
CA SER A 56 -10.71 -15.51 9.23
C SER A 56 -10.07 -14.13 9.21
N ILE A 57 -8.78 -14.07 8.90
CA ILE A 57 -8.05 -12.80 8.80
C ILE A 57 -8.64 -11.93 7.70
N VAL A 58 -8.90 -12.52 6.53
CA VAL A 58 -9.44 -11.77 5.40
C VAL A 58 -10.86 -11.27 5.70
N ASP A 59 -11.67 -12.06 6.41
CA ASP A 59 -12.99 -11.60 6.82
C ASP A 59 -12.90 -10.39 7.74
N GLU A 60 -11.93 -10.37 8.66
CA GLU A 60 -11.69 -9.19 9.50
C GLU A 60 -11.22 -8.01 8.69
N LEU A 61 -10.35 -8.24 7.69
CA LEU A 61 -9.89 -7.17 6.80
C LEU A 61 -11.06 -6.51 6.09
N LYS A 62 -12.04 -7.30 5.63
CA LYS A 62 -13.21 -6.75 4.95
C LYS A 62 -14.00 -5.78 5.82
N GLN A 63 -13.92 -5.94 7.14
CA GLN A 63 -14.64 -5.09 8.09
C GLN A 63 -13.81 -3.88 8.54
N ALA A 64 -12.52 -3.86 8.23
CA ALA A 64 -11.64 -2.78 8.67
C ALA A 64 -11.88 -1.51 7.86
N ASP A 65 -11.79 -0.36 8.53
CA ASP A 65 -11.88 0.92 7.85
C ASP A 65 -10.61 1.15 7.04
N ILE A 66 -10.73 2.00 6.01
CA ILE A 66 -9.57 2.42 5.24
C ILE A 66 -8.75 3.40 6.08
N THR A 67 -7.46 3.15 6.17
CA THR A 67 -6.51 4.06 6.79
C THR A 67 -5.34 4.27 5.83
N LYS A 68 -4.40 5.15 6.16
CA LYS A 68 -3.30 5.48 5.25
C LYS A 68 -1.97 5.43 5.98
N PHE A 69 -0.96 4.90 5.29
CA PHE A 69 0.42 4.90 5.77
C PHE A 69 1.35 5.26 4.61
N ALA A 70 2.49 5.87 4.92
CA ALA A 70 3.47 6.21 3.90
C ALA A 70 4.07 4.94 3.30
N ALA A 71 4.32 4.95 1.99
CA ALA A 71 4.91 3.81 1.29
C ALA A 71 6.19 3.33 1.97
N LYS A 72 7.07 4.25 2.34
CA LYS A 72 8.34 3.90 2.99
C LYS A 72 8.16 3.19 4.32
N ASP A 73 7.12 3.55 5.07
CA ASP A 73 6.87 2.94 6.37
C ASP A 73 6.33 1.51 6.20
N ILE A 74 5.49 1.30 5.22
CA ILE A 74 4.99 -0.04 4.89
C ILE A 74 6.16 -0.94 4.49
N PHE A 75 7.09 -0.42 3.68
CA PHE A 75 8.29 -1.18 3.30
C PHE A 75 9.11 -1.58 4.50
N ARG A 76 9.43 -0.62 5.37
CA ARG A 76 10.24 -0.92 6.54
C ARG A 76 9.57 -1.94 7.45
N ALA A 77 8.27 -1.79 7.66
CA ALA A 77 7.53 -2.70 8.54
C ALA A 77 7.44 -4.11 7.98
N SER A 78 7.41 -4.25 6.65
CA SER A 78 7.30 -5.55 6.01
C SER A 78 8.64 -6.26 5.85
N GLU A 79 9.76 -5.51 5.87
CA GLU A 79 11.11 -6.05 5.69
C GLU A 79 11.31 -6.77 4.36
N LEU A 80 10.54 -6.39 3.34
CA LEU A 80 10.65 -6.98 2.02
C LEU A 80 11.59 -6.19 1.13
N SER A 81 12.16 -6.87 0.13
CA SER A 81 13.03 -6.21 -0.85
C SER A 81 12.19 -5.45 -1.87
N LEU A 82 12.73 -4.34 -2.35
CA LEU A 82 12.08 -3.56 -3.38
C LEU A 82 12.27 -4.24 -4.74
N LEU A 83 11.16 -4.53 -5.43
CA LEU A 83 11.21 -5.06 -6.79
C LEU A 83 11.47 -3.94 -7.79
N GLY A 84 12.35 -4.21 -8.75
CA GLY A 84 12.72 -3.24 -9.74
C GLY A 84 11.69 -3.10 -10.86
N VAL A 85 11.93 -2.11 -11.71
CA VAL A 85 11.06 -1.84 -12.85
C VAL A 85 11.06 -2.97 -13.88
N SER A 86 12.05 -3.87 -13.82
CA SER A 86 12.08 -5.01 -14.71
C SER A 86 11.04 -6.08 -14.35
N ASN A 87 10.42 -5.99 -13.16
CA ASN A 87 9.35 -6.89 -12.78
C ASN A 87 8.09 -6.50 -13.55
N SER A 88 7.49 -7.47 -14.27
CA SER A 88 6.35 -7.18 -15.14
C SER A 88 5.12 -6.65 -14.39
N HIS A 89 4.89 -7.13 -13.16
CA HIS A 89 3.75 -6.65 -12.36
C HIS A 89 3.98 -5.22 -11.89
N VAL A 90 5.21 -4.88 -11.51
CA VAL A 90 5.56 -3.51 -11.13
C VAL A 90 5.42 -2.59 -12.33
N GLU A 91 5.84 -3.04 -13.53
CA GLU A 91 5.68 -2.27 -14.76
C GLU A 91 4.22 -2.01 -15.08
N GLN A 92 3.34 -3.01 -14.91
CA GLN A 92 1.91 -2.86 -15.15
C GLN A 92 1.30 -1.84 -14.20
N ASP A 93 1.64 -1.91 -12.92
CA ASP A 93 1.13 -0.97 -11.93
C ASP A 93 1.66 0.43 -12.18
N THR A 94 2.93 0.54 -12.58
CA THR A 94 3.53 1.82 -12.96
C THR A 94 2.78 2.43 -14.14
N ALA A 95 2.48 1.62 -15.15
CA ALA A 95 1.72 2.09 -16.31
C ALA A 95 0.33 2.57 -15.93
N GLN A 96 -0.34 1.89 -14.99
CA GLN A 96 -1.64 2.33 -14.48
C GLN A 96 -1.53 3.69 -13.81
N ILE A 97 -0.51 3.91 -12.99
CA ILE A 97 -0.29 5.20 -12.34
C ILE A 97 -0.12 6.30 -13.39
N ILE A 98 0.70 6.04 -14.39
CA ILE A 98 0.98 7.01 -15.45
C ILE A 98 -0.29 7.37 -16.23
N ARG A 99 -1.14 6.40 -16.51
CA ARG A 99 -2.41 6.64 -17.22
C ARG A 99 -3.45 7.33 -16.35
N GLY A 100 -3.24 7.41 -15.05
CA GLY A 100 -4.21 7.96 -14.12
C GLY A 100 -5.32 6.97 -13.73
N ASP A 101 -5.09 5.68 -13.94
CA ASP A 101 -6.01 4.64 -13.50
C ASP A 101 -5.99 4.53 -11.99
N LYS A 102 -7.10 4.09 -11.41
CA LYS A 102 -7.19 3.90 -9.97
C LYS A 102 -6.54 2.58 -9.55
N LEU A 103 -5.84 2.62 -8.43
CA LEU A 103 -5.26 1.43 -7.81
C LEU A 103 -6.12 0.97 -6.63
N SER A 104 -6.09 -0.31 -6.34
CA SER A 104 -6.76 -0.85 -5.15
C SER A 104 -5.94 -0.58 -3.89
N PRO A 105 -6.57 -0.19 -2.78
CA PRO A 105 -5.90 -0.14 -1.49
C PRO A 105 -5.25 -1.48 -1.13
N LEU A 106 -4.23 -1.44 -0.31
CA LEU A 106 -3.51 -2.64 0.10
C LEU A 106 -4.25 -3.38 1.23
N LEU A 107 -3.99 -4.67 1.35
CA LEU A 107 -4.45 -5.49 2.45
C LEU A 107 -3.25 -5.88 3.30
N LEU A 108 -3.26 -5.48 4.57
CA LEU A 108 -2.11 -5.61 5.47
C LEU A 108 -2.52 -6.37 6.74
N TYR A 109 -1.63 -7.23 7.21
CA TYR A 109 -1.85 -8.02 8.42
C TYR A 109 -0.66 -7.86 9.37
N ARG A 110 -0.94 -7.45 10.61
CA ARG A 110 0.10 -7.33 11.64
C ARG A 110 0.36 -8.71 12.24
N ASN A 111 1.54 -9.26 11.96
CA ASN A 111 1.94 -10.50 12.58
C ASN A 111 2.61 -10.17 13.92
N LYS A 112 1.83 -10.27 15.00
CA LYS A 112 2.29 -9.84 16.31
C LYS A 112 3.34 -10.78 16.91
N ILE A 113 3.44 -11.99 16.39
CA ILE A 113 4.40 -12.98 16.92
C ILE A 113 5.82 -12.58 16.59
N ASN A 114 6.07 -12.13 15.36
CA ASN A 114 7.43 -11.75 14.94
C ASN A 114 7.57 -10.26 14.66
N GLY A 115 6.51 -9.47 14.86
CA GLY A 115 6.57 -8.03 14.68
C GLY A 115 6.62 -7.56 13.25
N LYS A 116 6.41 -8.45 12.27
CA LYS A 116 6.42 -8.06 10.87
C LYS A 116 5.05 -7.68 10.38
N LEU A 117 5.02 -6.72 9.45
CA LEU A 117 3.83 -6.42 8.69
C LEU A 117 3.80 -7.34 7.47
N ILE A 118 2.70 -8.06 7.27
CA ILE A 118 2.52 -8.91 6.11
C ILE A 118 1.67 -8.17 5.10
N ILE A 119 2.17 -8.05 3.87
CA ILE A 119 1.39 -7.49 2.77
C ILE A 119 0.60 -8.64 2.17
N ALA A 120 -0.65 -8.77 2.60
CA ALA A 120 -1.49 -9.89 2.17
C ALA A 120 -1.89 -9.73 0.71
N ASP A 121 -2.04 -8.49 0.24
CA ASP A 121 -2.28 -8.19 -1.17
C ASP A 121 -1.77 -6.81 -1.48
N GLY A 122 -1.09 -6.66 -2.63
CA GLY A 122 -0.66 -5.38 -3.15
C GLY A 122 0.83 -5.10 -3.09
N TYR A 123 1.68 -6.12 -2.91
CA TYR A 123 3.13 -5.92 -2.85
C TYR A 123 3.67 -5.21 -4.10
N HIS A 124 3.25 -5.63 -5.30
CA HIS A 124 3.73 -5.01 -6.53
C HIS A 124 3.26 -3.56 -6.65
N ARG A 125 2.03 -3.28 -6.20
CA ARG A 125 1.51 -1.90 -6.18
C ARG A 125 2.34 -1.04 -5.25
N LEU A 126 2.70 -1.57 -4.08
CA LEU A 126 3.55 -0.86 -3.13
C LEU A 126 4.89 -0.51 -3.78
N CYS A 127 5.51 -1.46 -4.49
CA CYS A 127 6.78 -1.22 -5.16
C CYS A 127 6.66 -0.10 -6.19
N ALA A 128 5.61 -0.11 -6.99
CA ALA A 128 5.37 0.91 -8.00
C ALA A 128 5.17 2.29 -7.38
N VAL A 129 4.35 2.37 -6.34
CA VAL A 129 4.07 3.64 -5.66
C VAL A 129 5.34 4.18 -5.00
N TYR A 130 6.09 3.32 -4.33
CA TYR A 130 7.33 3.72 -3.66
C TYR A 130 8.31 4.37 -4.65
N LYS A 131 8.42 3.82 -5.85
CA LYS A 131 9.31 4.36 -6.86
C LYS A 131 8.89 5.73 -7.35
N PHE A 132 7.59 5.99 -7.37
CA PHE A 132 7.09 7.31 -7.74
C PHE A 132 7.30 8.32 -6.63
N ASP A 133 7.01 7.92 -5.39
CA ASP A 133 7.10 8.80 -4.24
C ASP A 133 7.07 7.96 -2.97
N GLU A 134 8.23 7.80 -2.33
CA GLU A 134 8.33 7.00 -1.10
C GLU A 134 7.50 7.58 0.05
N ASP A 135 7.18 8.87 -0.01
CA ASP A 135 6.37 9.55 1.00
C ASP A 135 4.87 9.49 0.68
N ALA A 136 4.48 8.92 -0.46
CA ALA A 136 3.08 8.84 -0.83
C ALA A 136 2.29 8.05 0.22
N MET A 137 1.13 8.59 0.59
CA MET A 137 0.23 7.92 1.55
C MET A 137 -0.60 6.89 0.80
N ILE A 138 -0.51 5.65 1.26
CA ILE A 138 -1.19 4.53 0.61
C ILE A 138 -2.40 4.11 1.46
N PRO A 139 -3.60 4.13 0.88
CA PRO A 139 -4.78 3.62 1.60
C PRO A 139 -4.71 2.11 1.73
N CYS A 140 -5.16 1.59 2.86
CA CYS A 140 -5.13 0.17 3.13
C CYS A 140 -6.17 -0.22 4.16
N GLN A 141 -6.52 -1.51 4.17
CA GLN A 141 -7.19 -2.12 5.30
C GLN A 141 -6.14 -2.90 6.06
N ILE A 142 -6.14 -2.79 7.39
CA ILE A 142 -5.12 -3.40 8.23
C ILE A 142 -5.75 -3.91 9.53
N ILE A 143 -5.32 -5.11 9.94
CA ILE A 143 -5.71 -5.65 11.23
C ILE A 143 -4.49 -6.16 11.98
#